data_0d5d8c2106e5813b438670e217854fae
#
_entry.id   0d5d8c2106e5813b438670e217854fae
#
_cell.length_a   1.000
_cell.length_b   1.000
_cell.length_c   1.000
_cell.angle_alpha   90.00
_cell.angle_beta   90.00
_cell.angle_gamma   90.00
#
_symmetry.space_group_name_H-M   'P 1'
#
loop_
_entity.id
_entity.type
_entity.pdbx_description
1 polymer ?
#
loop_
_entity_poly.entity_id
_entity_poly.type
_entity_poly.pdbx_seq_one_letter_code
_entity_poly.pdbx_strand_id
1 'polypeptide(L)'
;MFFKNSKKEYLIIFAILVTEIMGFSLILPFLPFYATDLGASPLQIGLILALFSLFQFISAPIMGKLSDTYGRRPLLIFSQLSTFLSFIILGFADTLWMIYLSRIVDGLLGSNFTIAQAYLSDISSKKDRSKAFGISGAAFGFAFLIGPAIGGYLAQFNYSLPSFIAAALSLITIITTFFFLPETIKNKKTKKIKITELFDTKPFTKYFSQQKISLKLWQFSSFFMSHVIWVSVFALYADRQLNIGTKEVGFILAYAGLMSIILRGVLLEKIIDFFGEKKLKFAGYLSVIIGLLLAVFIKKFWLDFGVMTPVSFGFGILRPLLLGSISREVSENEQGAIMGLTSSLGSLTQIFGPLIGGFLINYFFPGSVAIAAGAVMIIGLILFLIEIKSSKVKI
;
A
#
# COMPACT_ATOMS: atom_id res chain seq x y z
N MET A 1 9.09 -32.36 14.16
CA MET A 1 7.69 -32.72 13.75
C MET A 1 6.77 -31.52 13.56
N PHE A 2 7.28 -30.28 13.48
CA PHE A 2 6.49 -29.02 13.45
C PHE A 2 6.21 -28.46 12.03
N PHE A 3 6.73 -29.05 10.96
CA PHE A 3 6.66 -28.47 9.61
C PHE A 3 5.55 -29.02 8.70
N LYS A 4 4.77 -30.01 9.13
CA LYS A 4 3.74 -30.63 8.25
C LYS A 4 2.38 -29.91 8.29
N ASN A 5 2.07 -29.16 9.36
CA ASN A 5 0.82 -28.37 9.48
C ASN A 5 0.98 -26.92 8.96
N SER A 6 2.18 -26.38 8.95
CA SER A 6 2.42 -24.96 8.59
C SER A 6 2.09 -24.61 7.13
N LYS A 7 2.20 -25.55 6.18
CA LYS A 7 1.86 -25.26 4.77
C LYS A 7 0.39 -24.82 4.57
N LYS A 8 -0.53 -25.46 5.31
CA LYS A 8 -1.96 -25.12 5.25
C LYS A 8 -2.21 -23.73 5.83
N GLU A 9 -1.60 -23.41 6.95
CA GLU A 9 -1.71 -22.11 7.61
C GLU A 9 -1.14 -20.98 6.74
N TYR A 10 0.01 -21.19 6.13
CA TYR A 10 0.59 -20.25 5.16
C TYR A 10 -0.33 -20.01 3.96
N LEU A 11 -0.97 -21.05 3.43
CA LEU A 11 -1.91 -20.91 2.31
C LEU A 11 -3.16 -20.11 2.71
N ILE A 12 -3.70 -20.37 3.90
CA ILE A 12 -4.87 -19.64 4.44
C ILE A 12 -4.51 -18.16 4.63
N ILE A 13 -3.37 -17.87 5.26
CA ILE A 13 -2.93 -16.48 5.46
C ILE A 13 -2.64 -15.79 4.12
N PHE A 14 -2.06 -16.50 3.15
CA PHE A 14 -1.91 -15.97 1.81
C PHE A 14 -3.25 -15.59 1.19
N ALA A 15 -4.25 -16.48 1.27
CA ALA A 15 -5.60 -16.19 0.77
C ALA A 15 -6.23 -14.97 1.49
N ILE A 16 -6.08 -14.86 2.80
CA ILE A 16 -6.54 -13.71 3.58
C ILE A 16 -5.87 -12.42 3.10
N LEU A 17 -4.55 -12.43 2.96
CA LEU A 17 -3.80 -11.28 2.48
C LEU A 17 -4.16 -10.90 1.04
N VAL A 18 -4.31 -11.89 0.15
CA VAL A 18 -4.77 -11.64 -1.23
C VAL A 18 -6.14 -10.99 -1.24
N THR A 19 -7.09 -11.51 -0.47
CA THR A 19 -8.46 -10.97 -0.41
C THR A 19 -8.47 -9.55 0.14
N GLU A 20 -7.72 -9.27 1.18
CA GLU A 20 -7.60 -7.94 1.79
C GLU A 20 -7.03 -6.93 0.80
N ILE A 21 -5.89 -7.26 0.19
CA ILE A 21 -5.22 -6.37 -0.75
C ILE A 21 -6.04 -6.26 -2.05
N MET A 22 -6.69 -7.34 -2.47
CA MET A 22 -7.56 -7.34 -3.63
C MET A 22 -8.81 -6.50 -3.42
N GLY A 23 -9.40 -6.52 -2.22
CA GLY A 23 -10.47 -5.63 -1.84
C GLY A 23 -10.11 -4.16 -1.99
N PHE A 24 -8.93 -3.77 -1.51
CA PHE A 24 -8.39 -2.43 -1.69
C PHE A 24 -8.09 -2.11 -3.17
N SER A 25 -7.38 -2.97 -3.87
CA SER A 25 -6.93 -2.73 -5.25
C SER A 25 -8.08 -2.75 -6.26
N LEU A 26 -9.13 -3.52 -5.98
CA LEU A 26 -10.34 -3.61 -6.78
C LEU A 26 -11.13 -2.30 -6.78
N ILE A 27 -11.09 -1.55 -5.68
CA ILE A 27 -11.78 -0.26 -5.53
C ILE A 27 -11.05 0.87 -6.28
N LEU A 28 -9.74 0.82 -6.39
CA LEU A 28 -8.92 1.92 -6.93
C LEU A 28 -9.39 2.44 -8.30
N PRO A 29 -9.74 1.59 -9.29
CA PRO A 29 -10.13 2.08 -10.60
C PRO A 29 -11.53 2.71 -10.62
N PHE A 30 -12.44 2.37 -9.71
CA PHE A 30 -13.84 2.80 -9.83
C PHE A 30 -14.33 3.73 -8.72
N LEU A 31 -13.78 3.68 -7.52
CA LEU A 31 -14.27 4.50 -6.41
C LEU A 31 -14.29 6.01 -6.71
N PRO A 32 -13.29 6.59 -7.40
CA PRO A 32 -13.34 7.98 -7.81
C PRO A 32 -14.51 8.29 -8.75
N PHE A 33 -14.80 7.42 -9.73
CA PHE A 33 -15.95 7.58 -10.62
C PHE A 33 -17.26 7.47 -9.86
N TYR A 34 -17.40 6.44 -9.02
CA TYR A 34 -18.59 6.24 -8.20
C TYR A 34 -18.89 7.45 -7.32
N ALA A 35 -17.88 7.98 -6.65
CA ALA A 35 -18.04 9.17 -5.83
C ALA A 35 -18.37 10.41 -6.68
N THR A 36 -17.80 10.55 -7.88
CA THR A 36 -18.09 11.65 -8.82
C THR A 36 -19.56 11.59 -9.27
N ASP A 37 -20.07 10.42 -9.61
CA ASP A 37 -21.48 10.24 -10.03
C ASP A 37 -22.47 10.58 -8.90
N LEU A 38 -22.04 10.44 -7.64
CA LEU A 38 -22.79 10.89 -6.47
C LEU A 38 -22.52 12.36 -6.08
N GLY A 39 -21.84 13.11 -6.96
CA GLY A 39 -21.61 14.55 -6.80
C GLY A 39 -20.37 14.95 -5.99
N ALA A 40 -19.42 14.02 -5.76
CA ALA A 40 -18.20 14.37 -5.05
C ALA A 40 -17.25 15.24 -5.89
N SER A 41 -16.70 16.26 -5.30
CA SER A 41 -15.56 16.99 -5.85
C SER A 41 -14.26 16.15 -5.74
N PRO A 42 -13.23 16.42 -6.54
CA PRO A 42 -11.94 15.73 -6.43
C PRO A 42 -11.31 15.81 -5.04
N LEU A 43 -11.49 16.93 -4.35
CA LEU A 43 -11.02 17.09 -2.98
C LEU A 43 -11.76 16.14 -2.01
N GLN A 44 -13.08 15.98 -2.18
CA GLN A 44 -13.87 15.04 -1.38
C GLN A 44 -13.47 13.58 -1.67
N ILE A 45 -13.13 13.25 -2.91
CA ILE A 45 -12.59 11.93 -3.26
C ILE A 45 -11.23 11.70 -2.59
N GLY A 46 -10.35 12.69 -2.61
CA GLY A 46 -9.09 12.64 -1.84
C GLY A 46 -9.34 12.41 -0.34
N LEU A 47 -10.36 13.06 0.23
CA LEU A 47 -10.76 12.88 1.64
C LEU A 47 -11.30 11.47 1.91
N ILE A 48 -12.13 10.90 1.02
CA ILE A 48 -12.65 9.53 1.14
C ILE A 48 -11.49 8.51 1.25
N LEU A 49 -10.46 8.66 0.42
CA LEU A 49 -9.29 7.80 0.43
C LEU A 49 -8.41 8.02 1.66
N ALA A 50 -8.24 9.29 2.06
CA ALA A 50 -7.46 9.66 3.24
C ALA A 50 -8.09 9.17 4.54
N LEU A 51 -9.42 9.18 4.66
CA LEU A 51 -10.14 8.74 5.86
C LEU A 51 -9.88 7.26 6.16
N PHE A 52 -9.93 6.38 5.16
CA PHE A 52 -9.56 4.98 5.34
C PHE A 52 -8.17 4.86 5.96
N SER A 53 -7.19 5.52 5.36
CA SER A 53 -5.80 5.47 5.82
C SER A 53 -5.59 6.10 7.20
N LEU A 54 -6.31 7.17 7.53
CA LEU A 54 -6.27 7.84 8.83
C LEU A 54 -6.80 6.92 9.94
N PHE A 55 -7.97 6.33 9.72
CA PHE A 55 -8.55 5.42 10.71
C PHE A 55 -7.75 4.13 10.84
N GLN A 56 -7.20 3.60 9.75
CA GLN A 56 -6.31 2.44 9.78
C GLN A 56 -5.00 2.74 10.53
N PHE A 57 -4.42 3.93 10.35
CA PHE A 57 -3.22 4.35 11.09
C PHE A 57 -3.44 4.36 12.60
N ILE A 58 -4.61 4.82 13.05
CA ILE A 58 -4.99 4.84 14.47
C ILE A 58 -5.31 3.41 14.97
N SER A 59 -6.04 2.65 14.17
CA SER A 59 -6.55 1.33 14.54
C SER A 59 -5.47 0.24 14.56
N ALA A 60 -4.54 0.24 13.60
CA ALA A 60 -3.58 -0.85 13.43
C ALA A 60 -2.76 -1.19 14.70
N PRO A 61 -2.16 -0.23 15.44
CA PRO A 61 -1.44 -0.55 16.67
C PRO A 61 -2.38 -1.05 17.79
N ILE A 62 -3.62 -0.56 17.84
CA ILE A 62 -4.64 -0.98 18.81
C ILE A 62 -5.04 -2.44 18.54
N MET A 63 -5.44 -2.72 17.30
CA MET A 63 -5.87 -4.06 16.87
C MET A 63 -4.72 -5.08 16.95
N GLY A 64 -3.49 -4.67 16.66
CA GLY A 64 -2.30 -5.50 16.85
C GLY A 64 -2.16 -5.94 18.31
N LYS A 65 -2.20 -5.01 19.27
CA LYS A 65 -2.11 -5.33 20.72
C LYS A 65 -3.33 -6.09 21.24
N LEU A 66 -4.54 -5.76 20.78
CA LEU A 66 -5.74 -6.52 21.12
C LEU A 66 -5.59 -7.97 20.65
N SER A 67 -5.02 -8.20 19.46
CA SER A 67 -4.78 -9.54 18.95
C SER A 67 -3.73 -10.33 19.75
N ASP A 68 -2.75 -9.65 20.36
CA ASP A 68 -1.82 -10.26 21.32
C ASP A 68 -2.52 -10.73 22.63
N THR A 69 -3.61 -10.04 22.99
CA THR A 69 -4.31 -10.25 24.27
C THR A 69 -5.45 -11.25 24.13
N TYR A 70 -6.31 -11.05 23.13
CA TYR A 70 -7.53 -11.84 22.93
C TYR A 70 -7.34 -13.03 22.00
N GLY A 71 -6.24 -13.06 21.25
CA GLY A 71 -5.91 -14.07 20.26
C GLY A 71 -5.93 -13.51 18.83
N ARG A 72 -5.09 -14.07 17.96
CA ARG A 72 -4.99 -13.64 16.54
C ARG A 72 -6.27 -13.94 15.77
N ARG A 73 -6.75 -15.19 15.90
CA ARG A 73 -7.90 -15.67 15.14
C ARG A 73 -9.20 -14.91 15.44
N PRO A 74 -9.64 -14.67 16.70
CA PRO A 74 -10.86 -13.91 16.98
C PRO A 74 -10.80 -12.47 16.44
N LEU A 75 -9.66 -11.80 16.64
CA LEU A 75 -9.49 -10.41 16.16
C LEU A 75 -9.42 -10.33 14.62
N LEU A 76 -8.85 -11.35 13.96
CA LEU A 76 -8.84 -11.43 12.51
C LEU A 76 -10.27 -11.60 11.96
N ILE A 77 -11.08 -12.48 12.55
CA ILE A 77 -12.50 -12.66 12.18
C ILE A 77 -13.27 -11.36 12.37
N PHE A 78 -13.08 -10.68 13.51
CA PHE A 78 -13.73 -9.41 13.79
C PHE A 78 -13.34 -8.33 12.75
N SER A 79 -12.07 -8.24 12.41
CA SER A 79 -11.55 -7.32 11.41
C SER A 79 -12.08 -7.65 10.01
N GLN A 80 -12.11 -8.91 9.61
CA GLN A 80 -12.69 -9.37 8.33
C GLN A 80 -14.19 -9.07 8.25
N LEU A 81 -14.93 -9.21 9.37
CA LEU A 81 -16.36 -8.88 9.42
C LEU A 81 -16.58 -7.38 9.17
N SER A 82 -15.73 -6.51 9.71
CA SER A 82 -15.77 -5.08 9.43
C SER A 82 -15.54 -4.77 7.95
N THR A 83 -14.54 -5.40 7.33
CA THR A 83 -14.25 -5.26 5.90
C THR A 83 -15.42 -5.77 5.06
N PHE A 84 -16.02 -6.91 5.42
CA PHE A 84 -17.24 -7.42 4.78
C PHE A 84 -18.39 -6.40 4.83
N LEU A 85 -18.68 -5.89 6.03
CA LEU A 85 -19.74 -4.89 6.22
C LEU A 85 -19.45 -3.59 5.44
N SER A 86 -18.21 -3.15 5.42
CA SER A 86 -17.78 -1.99 4.63
C SER A 86 -18.08 -2.17 3.14
N PHE A 87 -17.78 -3.33 2.56
CA PHE A 87 -18.08 -3.62 1.15
C PHE A 87 -19.57 -3.74 0.89
N ILE A 88 -20.36 -4.26 1.84
CA ILE A 88 -21.83 -4.28 1.74
C ILE A 88 -22.36 -2.84 1.75
N ILE A 89 -21.91 -1.98 2.65
CA ILE A 89 -22.30 -0.56 2.69
C ILE A 89 -21.93 0.12 1.36
N LEU A 90 -20.73 -0.12 0.85
CA LEU A 90 -20.27 0.44 -0.42
C LEU A 90 -21.09 -0.07 -1.61
N GLY A 91 -21.49 -1.34 -1.61
CA GLY A 91 -22.31 -1.95 -2.67
C GLY A 91 -23.74 -1.38 -2.73
N PHE A 92 -24.28 -0.93 -1.62
CA PHE A 92 -25.59 -0.29 -1.54
C PHE A 92 -25.52 1.24 -1.48
N ALA A 93 -24.32 1.85 -1.67
CA ALA A 93 -24.18 3.29 -1.52
C ALA A 93 -24.96 4.03 -2.62
N ASP A 94 -25.93 4.84 -2.24
CA ASP A 94 -26.69 5.76 -3.07
C ASP A 94 -26.40 7.24 -2.72
N THR A 95 -25.63 7.47 -1.69
CA THR A 95 -25.21 8.79 -1.21
C THR A 95 -23.71 8.80 -0.88
N LEU A 96 -23.07 9.96 -1.01
CA LEU A 96 -21.68 10.16 -0.61
C LEU A 96 -21.42 9.77 0.84
N TRP A 97 -22.39 9.99 1.73
CA TRP A 97 -22.26 9.64 3.14
C TRP A 97 -22.02 8.14 3.33
N MET A 98 -22.68 7.28 2.57
CA MET A 98 -22.46 5.83 2.65
C MET A 98 -21.05 5.44 2.19
N ILE A 99 -20.51 6.12 1.18
CA ILE A 99 -19.10 5.91 0.79
C ILE A 99 -18.15 6.30 1.94
N TYR A 100 -18.35 7.48 2.55
CA TYR A 100 -17.57 7.89 3.72
C TYR A 100 -17.68 6.87 4.84
N LEU A 101 -18.89 6.45 5.19
CA LEU A 101 -19.14 5.48 6.25
C LEU A 101 -18.43 4.15 5.98
N SER A 102 -18.50 3.64 4.75
CA SER A 102 -17.80 2.41 4.39
C SER A 102 -16.29 2.51 4.63
N ARG A 103 -15.66 3.63 4.25
CA ARG A 103 -14.22 3.84 4.44
C ARG A 103 -13.84 4.01 5.90
N ILE A 104 -14.68 4.67 6.69
CA ILE A 104 -14.48 4.83 8.14
C ILE A 104 -14.58 3.48 8.85
N VAL A 105 -15.61 2.68 8.57
CA VAL A 105 -15.82 1.35 9.18
C VAL A 105 -14.65 0.43 8.86
N ASP A 106 -14.23 0.37 7.59
CA ASP A 106 -13.11 -0.45 7.16
C ASP A 106 -11.79 0.01 7.79
N GLY A 107 -11.50 1.31 7.78
CA GLY A 107 -10.30 1.86 8.39
C GLY A 107 -10.22 1.65 9.89
N LEU A 108 -11.35 1.83 10.61
CA LEU A 108 -11.37 1.81 12.07
C LEU A 108 -11.26 0.39 12.65
N LEU A 109 -11.82 -0.58 11.98
CA LEU A 109 -11.91 -1.96 12.46
C LEU A 109 -11.18 -2.97 11.55
N GLY A 110 -10.97 -2.63 10.27
CA GLY A 110 -10.32 -3.46 9.27
C GLY A 110 -8.79 -3.40 9.39
N SER A 111 -8.22 -4.19 10.29
CA SER A 111 -6.75 -4.31 10.46
C SER A 111 -6.23 -5.69 10.06
N ASN A 112 -6.88 -6.31 9.09
CA ASN A 112 -6.60 -7.69 8.63
C ASN A 112 -5.12 -7.88 8.28
N PHE A 113 -4.54 -6.93 7.54
CA PHE A 113 -3.13 -6.98 7.14
C PHE A 113 -2.20 -7.01 8.35
N THR A 114 -2.41 -6.16 9.34
CA THR A 114 -1.59 -6.09 10.56
C THR A 114 -1.66 -7.38 11.36
N ILE A 115 -2.87 -7.92 11.57
CA ILE A 115 -3.09 -9.14 12.34
C ILE A 115 -2.54 -10.36 11.58
N ALA A 116 -2.73 -10.43 10.26
CA ALA A 116 -2.19 -11.50 9.42
C ALA A 116 -0.64 -11.51 9.40
N GLN A 117 -0.01 -10.34 9.38
CA GLN A 117 1.44 -10.21 9.52
C GLN A 117 1.94 -10.71 10.88
N ALA A 118 1.23 -10.36 11.96
CA ALA A 118 1.55 -10.84 13.29
C ALA A 118 1.37 -12.37 13.37
N TYR A 119 0.31 -12.91 12.80
CA TYR A 119 0.10 -14.36 12.70
C TYR A 119 1.23 -15.07 11.96
N LEU A 120 1.64 -14.55 10.78
CA LEU A 120 2.79 -15.06 10.03
C LEU A 120 4.07 -15.07 10.88
N SER A 121 4.30 -14.02 11.66
CA SER A 121 5.43 -13.95 12.58
C SER A 121 5.38 -15.03 13.66
N ASP A 122 4.18 -15.34 14.18
CA ASP A 122 3.98 -16.33 15.24
C ASP A 122 4.24 -17.77 14.76
N ILE A 123 3.84 -18.10 13.52
CA ILE A 123 4.03 -19.44 12.94
C ILE A 123 5.40 -19.67 12.30
N SER A 124 6.21 -18.61 12.17
CA SER A 124 7.51 -18.65 11.50
C SER A 124 8.66 -18.76 12.48
N SER A 125 9.67 -19.59 12.17
CA SER A 125 10.94 -19.54 12.88
C SER A 125 11.67 -18.20 12.62
N LYS A 126 12.57 -17.78 13.53
CA LYS A 126 13.40 -16.57 13.31
C LYS A 126 14.14 -16.61 11.95
N LYS A 127 14.59 -17.79 11.52
CA LYS A 127 15.31 -18.02 10.26
C LYS A 127 14.40 -17.87 9.03
N ASP A 128 13.12 -18.25 9.15
CA ASP A 128 12.17 -18.28 8.03
C ASP A 128 11.26 -17.05 7.94
N ARG A 129 11.38 -16.08 8.86
CA ARG A 129 10.56 -14.86 8.87
C ARG A 129 10.61 -14.09 7.56
N SER A 130 11.78 -13.95 6.96
CA SER A 130 11.91 -13.26 5.66
C SER A 130 11.10 -13.96 4.56
N LYS A 131 11.10 -15.31 4.54
CA LYS A 131 10.27 -16.08 3.61
C LYS A 131 8.79 -15.92 3.88
N ALA A 132 8.39 -15.91 5.16
CA ALA A 132 7.00 -15.71 5.56
C ALA A 132 6.50 -14.31 5.14
N PHE A 133 7.29 -13.26 5.34
CA PHE A 133 6.93 -11.93 4.85
C PHE A 133 6.99 -11.80 3.32
N GLY A 134 7.74 -12.67 2.64
CA GLY A 134 7.69 -12.81 1.18
C GLY A 134 6.30 -13.21 0.66
N ILE A 135 5.52 -13.96 1.46
CA ILE A 135 4.12 -14.30 1.17
C ILE A 135 3.26 -13.04 1.02
N SER A 136 3.46 -12.05 1.88
CA SER A 136 2.74 -10.77 1.77
C SER A 136 3.13 -10.01 0.50
N GLY A 137 4.39 -10.04 0.11
CA GLY A 137 4.85 -9.45 -1.15
C GLY A 137 4.22 -10.13 -2.37
N ALA A 138 4.14 -11.47 -2.37
CA ALA A 138 3.46 -12.23 -3.42
C ALA A 138 1.95 -11.93 -3.47
N ALA A 139 1.30 -11.84 -2.30
CA ALA A 139 -0.11 -11.47 -2.20
C ALA A 139 -0.37 -10.06 -2.77
N PHE A 140 0.49 -9.09 -2.48
CA PHE A 140 0.44 -7.75 -3.08
C PHE A 140 0.52 -7.80 -4.60
N GLY A 141 1.52 -8.50 -5.14
CA GLY A 141 1.69 -8.62 -6.59
C GLY A 141 0.45 -9.22 -7.27
N PHE A 142 -0.03 -10.35 -6.75
CA PHE A 142 -1.20 -11.05 -7.28
C PHE A 142 -2.47 -10.19 -7.21
N ALA A 143 -2.73 -9.57 -6.06
CA ALA A 143 -3.92 -8.75 -5.85
C ALA A 143 -3.91 -7.48 -6.71
N PHE A 144 -2.76 -6.81 -6.87
CA PHE A 144 -2.66 -5.63 -7.74
C PHE A 144 -2.64 -5.94 -9.23
N LEU A 145 -2.33 -7.19 -9.62
CA LEU A 145 -2.49 -7.62 -11.00
C LEU A 145 -3.97 -7.87 -11.35
N ILE A 146 -4.68 -8.56 -10.48
CA ILE A 146 -6.04 -9.05 -10.77
C ILE A 146 -7.11 -8.05 -10.31
N GLY A 147 -6.95 -7.46 -9.13
CA GLY A 147 -7.94 -6.61 -8.49
C GLY A 147 -8.41 -5.44 -9.38
N PRO A 148 -7.49 -4.57 -9.86
CA PRO A 148 -7.89 -3.44 -10.68
C PRO A 148 -8.52 -3.85 -12.02
N ALA A 149 -8.04 -4.94 -12.65
CA ALA A 149 -8.61 -5.44 -13.90
C ALA A 149 -10.07 -5.89 -13.70
N ILE A 150 -10.32 -6.69 -12.66
CA ILE A 150 -11.69 -7.14 -12.33
C ILE A 150 -12.54 -5.96 -11.88
N GLY A 151 -12.05 -5.12 -10.98
CA GLY A 151 -12.77 -3.98 -10.43
C GLY A 151 -13.20 -2.99 -11.50
N GLY A 152 -12.26 -2.58 -12.35
CA GLY A 152 -12.54 -1.67 -13.45
C GLY A 152 -13.49 -2.27 -14.50
N TYR A 153 -13.29 -3.55 -14.85
CA TYR A 153 -14.16 -4.23 -15.83
C TYR A 153 -15.61 -4.38 -15.31
N LEU A 154 -15.79 -4.77 -14.07
CA LEU A 154 -17.14 -4.94 -13.50
C LEU A 154 -17.84 -3.61 -13.27
N ALA A 155 -17.10 -2.59 -12.88
CA ALA A 155 -17.64 -1.27 -12.59
C ALA A 155 -18.24 -0.57 -13.81
N GLN A 156 -17.84 -0.95 -15.05
CA GLN A 156 -18.49 -0.43 -16.27
C GLN A 156 -19.97 -0.79 -16.37
N PHE A 157 -20.40 -1.87 -15.73
CA PHE A 157 -21.81 -2.30 -15.71
C PHE A 157 -22.55 -1.69 -14.52
N ASN A 158 -21.95 -1.76 -13.33
CA ASN A 158 -22.50 -1.21 -12.10
C ASN A 158 -21.40 -1.17 -11.01
N TYR A 159 -21.28 -0.07 -10.27
CA TYR A 159 -20.33 0.08 -9.17
C TYR A 159 -20.60 -0.85 -7.98
N SER A 160 -21.84 -1.32 -7.83
CA SER A 160 -22.20 -2.28 -6.77
C SER A 160 -21.57 -3.66 -7.00
N LEU A 161 -21.42 -4.10 -8.27
CA LEU A 161 -20.90 -5.44 -8.60
C LEU A 161 -19.50 -5.70 -8.02
N PRO A 162 -18.47 -4.87 -8.26
CA PRO A 162 -17.16 -5.10 -7.69
C PRO A 162 -17.18 -5.04 -6.16
N SER A 163 -18.03 -4.21 -5.56
CA SER A 163 -18.18 -4.11 -4.11
C SER A 163 -18.78 -5.39 -3.50
N PHE A 164 -19.84 -5.96 -4.11
CA PHE A 164 -20.42 -7.23 -3.65
C PHE A 164 -19.48 -8.43 -3.86
N ILE A 165 -18.67 -8.43 -4.92
CA ILE A 165 -17.65 -9.46 -5.12
C ILE A 165 -16.58 -9.37 -4.03
N ALA A 166 -16.13 -8.15 -3.68
CA ALA A 166 -15.21 -7.97 -2.58
C ALA A 166 -15.81 -8.42 -1.23
N ALA A 167 -17.11 -8.14 -1.00
CA ALA A 167 -17.82 -8.64 0.17
C ALA A 167 -17.88 -10.18 0.19
N ALA A 168 -18.22 -10.82 -0.95
CA ALA A 168 -18.25 -12.27 -1.04
C ALA A 168 -16.88 -12.92 -0.77
N LEU A 169 -15.80 -12.34 -1.31
CA LEU A 169 -14.44 -12.78 -1.02
C LEU A 169 -14.09 -12.62 0.46
N SER A 170 -14.47 -11.51 1.07
CA SER A 170 -14.29 -11.29 2.52
C SER A 170 -15.08 -12.31 3.35
N LEU A 171 -16.31 -12.65 2.96
CA LEU A 171 -17.11 -13.68 3.61
C LEU A 171 -16.45 -15.06 3.52
N ILE A 172 -15.90 -15.41 2.36
CA ILE A 172 -15.15 -16.67 2.16
C ILE A 172 -13.94 -16.72 3.10
N THR A 173 -13.21 -15.61 3.26
CA THR A 173 -12.06 -15.59 4.19
C THR A 173 -12.49 -15.64 5.65
N ILE A 174 -13.63 -15.04 6.03
CA ILE A 174 -14.21 -15.19 7.37
C ILE A 174 -14.49 -16.67 7.66
N ILE A 175 -15.19 -17.36 6.76
CA ILE A 175 -15.53 -18.78 6.88
C ILE A 175 -14.24 -19.61 6.95
N THR A 176 -13.29 -19.36 6.06
CA THR A 176 -12.00 -20.08 6.05
C THR A 176 -11.21 -19.85 7.33
N THR A 177 -11.16 -18.63 7.84
CA THR A 177 -10.50 -18.29 9.11
C THR A 177 -11.19 -18.99 10.27
N PHE A 178 -12.52 -18.98 10.29
CA PHE A 178 -13.31 -19.57 11.36
C PHE A 178 -13.13 -21.10 11.45
N PHE A 179 -13.14 -21.82 10.34
CA PHE A 179 -13.07 -23.29 10.36
C PHE A 179 -11.65 -23.85 10.31
N PHE A 180 -10.71 -23.17 9.68
CA PHE A 180 -9.42 -23.76 9.32
C PHE A 180 -8.20 -23.09 9.93
N LEU A 181 -8.31 -21.84 10.45
CA LEU A 181 -7.15 -21.16 11.02
C LEU A 181 -7.04 -21.44 12.53
N PRO A 182 -5.98 -22.12 13.01
CA PRO A 182 -5.78 -22.35 14.43
C PRO A 182 -5.38 -21.05 15.16
N GLU A 183 -5.62 -21.01 16.48
CA GLU A 183 -5.15 -19.91 17.32
C GLU A 183 -3.65 -20.09 17.64
N THR A 184 -2.85 -19.02 17.49
CA THR A 184 -1.42 -19.05 17.77
C THR A 184 -1.09 -18.62 19.20
N ILE A 185 -1.92 -17.78 19.82
CA ILE A 185 -1.70 -17.28 21.18
C ILE A 185 -2.23 -18.29 22.21
N LYS A 186 -1.33 -19.07 22.78
CA LYS A 186 -1.67 -20.07 23.83
C LYS A 186 -1.87 -19.45 25.21
N ASN A 187 -1.06 -18.44 25.56
CA ASN A 187 -1.11 -17.77 26.87
C ASN A 187 -1.58 -16.32 26.67
N LYS A 188 -2.86 -16.09 26.88
CA LYS A 188 -3.46 -14.76 26.83
C LYS A 188 -2.88 -13.88 27.93
N LYS A 189 -2.17 -12.81 27.56
CA LYS A 189 -1.61 -11.86 28.52
C LYS A 189 -2.68 -10.83 28.88
N THR A 190 -3.12 -10.83 30.14
CA THR A 190 -4.06 -9.82 30.69
C THR A 190 -3.39 -8.47 30.99
N LYS A 191 -2.45 -8.02 30.18
CA LYS A 191 -1.82 -6.70 30.38
C LYS A 191 -2.78 -5.60 29.92
N LYS A 192 -3.09 -4.66 30.83
CA LYS A 192 -3.82 -3.43 30.45
C LYS A 192 -3.02 -2.67 29.41
N ILE A 193 -3.65 -2.39 28.28
CA ILE A 193 -3.06 -1.63 27.19
C ILE A 193 -2.97 -0.17 27.64
N LYS A 194 -1.76 0.36 27.80
CA LYS A 194 -1.54 1.79 28.03
C LYS A 194 -1.48 2.50 26.68
N ILE A 195 -2.31 3.50 26.47
CA ILE A 195 -2.38 4.30 25.24
C ILE A 195 -1.01 4.91 24.89
N THR A 196 -0.23 5.30 25.88
CA THR A 196 1.13 5.85 25.72
C THR A 196 2.14 4.86 25.11
N GLU A 197 1.85 3.54 25.17
CA GLU A 197 2.70 2.52 24.57
C GLU A 197 2.31 2.22 23.11
N LEU A 198 1.18 2.77 22.61
CA LEU A 198 0.68 2.57 21.25
C LEU A 198 1.40 3.46 20.24
N PHE A 199 1.75 4.67 20.67
CA PHE A 199 2.38 5.69 19.82
C PHE A 199 3.73 6.10 20.41
N ASP A 200 4.73 5.19 20.30
CA ASP A 200 6.10 5.50 20.75
C ASP A 200 6.78 6.39 19.71
N THR A 201 7.03 7.64 20.08
CA THR A 201 7.73 8.63 19.23
C THR A 201 9.25 8.56 19.34
N LYS A 202 9.81 7.78 20.29
CA LYS A 202 11.27 7.67 20.50
C LYS A 202 12.03 7.22 19.24
N PRO A 203 11.54 6.27 18.41
CA PRO A 203 12.21 5.93 17.17
C PRO A 203 12.34 7.12 16.20
N PHE A 204 11.34 8.01 16.13
CA PHE A 204 11.40 9.21 15.29
C PHE A 204 12.58 10.09 15.69
N THR A 205 12.65 10.50 16.97
CA THR A 205 13.73 11.38 17.45
C THR A 205 15.07 10.71 17.31
N LYS A 206 15.20 9.42 17.66
CA LYS A 206 16.44 8.65 17.59
C LYS A 206 17.02 8.56 16.18
N TYR A 207 16.20 8.18 15.19
CA TYR A 207 16.71 7.90 13.85
C TYR A 207 16.80 9.16 12.99
N PHE A 208 15.92 10.15 13.19
CA PHE A 208 16.03 11.42 12.48
C PHE A 208 17.19 12.32 12.98
N SER A 209 17.71 12.12 14.19
CA SER A 209 18.93 12.80 14.67
C SER A 209 20.21 12.25 14.03
N GLN A 210 20.18 11.04 13.46
CA GLN A 210 21.33 10.42 12.81
C GLN A 210 21.34 10.75 11.32
N GLN A 211 22.22 11.67 10.90
CA GLN A 211 22.24 12.23 9.52
C GLN A 211 22.17 11.18 8.41
N LYS A 212 22.91 10.07 8.52
CA LYS A 212 22.90 9.00 7.50
C LYS A 212 21.55 8.32 7.37
N ILE A 213 20.92 7.98 8.50
CA ILE A 213 19.62 7.30 8.54
C ILE A 213 18.53 8.28 8.13
N SER A 214 18.58 9.52 8.63
CA SER A 214 17.65 10.59 8.32
C SER A 214 17.57 10.85 6.82
N LEU A 215 18.70 10.96 6.11
CA LEU A 215 18.71 11.13 4.65
C LEU A 215 17.97 10.00 3.92
N LYS A 216 18.18 8.75 4.34
CA LYS A 216 17.51 7.59 3.73
C LYS A 216 16.02 7.54 4.07
N LEU A 217 15.63 7.93 5.29
CA LEU A 217 14.22 8.03 5.68
C LEU A 217 13.49 9.10 4.86
N TRP A 218 14.12 10.25 4.63
CA TRP A 218 13.56 11.30 3.77
C TRP A 218 13.48 10.87 2.29
N GLN A 219 14.46 10.13 1.77
CA GLN A 219 14.39 9.52 0.45
C GLN A 219 13.19 8.56 0.35
N PHE A 220 13.01 7.71 1.36
CA PHE A 220 11.88 6.78 1.42
C PHE A 220 10.54 7.52 1.50
N SER A 221 10.45 8.56 2.34
CA SER A 221 9.25 9.38 2.46
C SER A 221 8.90 10.10 1.16
N SER A 222 9.88 10.69 0.48
CA SER A 222 9.69 11.34 -0.83
C SER A 222 9.23 10.35 -1.89
N PHE A 223 9.88 9.18 -1.96
CA PHE A 223 9.47 8.11 -2.86
C PHE A 223 8.02 7.67 -2.61
N PHE A 224 7.67 7.40 -1.34
CA PHE A 224 6.36 6.88 -1.01
C PHE A 224 5.27 7.94 -1.19
N MET A 225 5.55 9.20 -0.86
CA MET A 225 4.65 10.33 -1.09
C MET A 225 4.37 10.52 -2.59
N SER A 226 5.41 10.53 -3.43
CA SER A 226 5.26 10.61 -4.89
C SER A 226 4.38 9.47 -5.43
N HIS A 227 4.65 8.24 -4.99
CA HIS A 227 3.87 7.06 -5.37
C HIS A 227 2.40 7.20 -4.97
N VAL A 228 2.12 7.61 -3.73
CA VAL A 228 0.75 7.72 -3.22
C VAL A 228 0.00 8.87 -3.87
N ILE A 229 0.61 10.06 -4.05
CA ILE A 229 -0.01 11.18 -4.79
C ILE A 229 -0.45 10.70 -6.17
N TRP A 230 0.40 9.97 -6.91
CA TRP A 230 0.09 9.49 -8.24
C TRP A 230 -1.01 8.44 -8.25
N VAL A 231 -0.81 7.34 -7.51
CA VAL A 231 -1.69 6.17 -7.59
C VAL A 231 -3.08 6.42 -7.01
N SER A 232 -3.19 7.21 -5.93
CA SER A 232 -4.47 7.42 -5.25
C SER A 232 -5.51 8.15 -6.09
N VAL A 233 -5.09 9.10 -6.92
CA VAL A 233 -5.98 9.89 -7.77
C VAL A 233 -5.77 9.62 -9.26
N PHE A 234 -5.07 8.53 -9.59
CA PHE A 234 -4.81 8.15 -10.99
C PHE A 234 -6.11 8.02 -11.80
N ALA A 235 -7.15 7.45 -11.21
CA ALA A 235 -8.45 7.30 -11.88
C ALA A 235 -9.08 8.67 -12.24
N LEU A 236 -8.97 9.68 -11.36
CA LEU A 236 -9.43 11.04 -11.65
C LEU A 236 -8.58 11.73 -12.74
N TYR A 237 -7.26 11.51 -12.69
CA TYR A 237 -6.37 11.99 -13.74
C TYR A 237 -6.73 11.36 -15.09
N ALA A 238 -6.92 10.05 -15.13
CA ALA A 238 -7.24 9.29 -16.32
C ALA A 238 -8.59 9.70 -16.93
N ASP A 239 -9.61 9.87 -16.11
CA ASP A 239 -10.91 10.39 -16.51
C ASP A 239 -10.78 11.76 -17.19
N ARG A 240 -10.16 12.72 -16.51
CA ARG A 240 -10.14 14.11 -16.96
C ARG A 240 -9.08 14.43 -18.03
N GLN A 241 -7.96 13.71 -18.04
CA GLN A 241 -6.84 13.94 -18.96
C GLN A 241 -6.93 13.08 -20.23
N LEU A 242 -7.33 11.80 -20.05
CA LEU A 242 -7.34 10.81 -21.12
C LEU A 242 -8.76 10.51 -21.61
N ASN A 243 -9.79 10.97 -20.90
CA ASN A 243 -11.22 10.73 -21.18
C ASN A 243 -11.51 9.22 -21.28
N ILE A 244 -11.06 8.45 -20.28
CA ILE A 244 -11.23 6.99 -20.20
C ILE A 244 -11.98 6.58 -18.95
N GLY A 245 -12.70 5.45 -19.04
CA GLY A 245 -13.55 4.94 -17.98
C GLY A 245 -12.84 3.97 -17.02
N THR A 246 -13.65 3.38 -16.15
CA THR A 246 -13.19 2.46 -15.10
C THR A 246 -12.45 1.24 -15.64
N LYS A 247 -12.89 0.71 -16.78
CA LYS A 247 -12.30 -0.47 -17.43
C LYS A 247 -10.87 -0.22 -17.88
N GLU A 248 -10.63 0.87 -18.60
CA GLU A 248 -9.33 1.24 -19.11
C GLU A 248 -8.36 1.58 -17.96
N VAL A 249 -8.84 2.30 -16.94
CA VAL A 249 -8.09 2.55 -15.70
C VAL A 249 -7.71 1.24 -15.03
N GLY A 250 -8.63 0.29 -14.93
CA GLY A 250 -8.37 -1.03 -14.38
C GLY A 250 -7.26 -1.78 -15.12
N PHE A 251 -7.23 -1.73 -16.45
CA PHE A 251 -6.19 -2.36 -17.27
C PHE A 251 -4.82 -1.68 -17.11
N ILE A 252 -4.76 -0.35 -17.03
CA ILE A 252 -3.49 0.36 -16.79
C ILE A 252 -2.92 0.00 -15.41
N LEU A 253 -3.75 -0.02 -14.36
CA LEU A 253 -3.30 -0.39 -13.02
C LEU A 253 -2.90 -1.88 -12.94
N ALA A 254 -3.59 -2.77 -13.63
CA ALA A 254 -3.21 -4.17 -13.75
C ALA A 254 -1.87 -4.35 -14.49
N TYR A 255 -1.63 -3.56 -15.53
CA TYR A 255 -0.34 -3.52 -16.22
C TYR A 255 0.79 -3.07 -15.28
N ALA A 256 0.56 -2.03 -14.47
CA ALA A 256 1.52 -1.61 -13.46
C ALA A 256 1.80 -2.71 -12.43
N GLY A 257 0.76 -3.46 -12.02
CA GLY A 257 0.86 -4.63 -11.17
C GLY A 257 1.72 -5.74 -11.80
N LEU A 258 1.48 -6.06 -13.08
CA LEU A 258 2.25 -7.04 -13.84
C LEU A 258 3.73 -6.65 -13.92
N MET A 259 4.03 -5.38 -14.26
CA MET A 259 5.38 -4.85 -14.28
C MET A 259 6.07 -5.01 -12.92
N SER A 260 5.34 -4.72 -11.83
CA SER A 260 5.85 -4.87 -10.47
C SER A 260 6.22 -6.33 -10.14
N ILE A 261 5.40 -7.31 -10.55
CA ILE A 261 5.67 -8.73 -10.34
C ILE A 261 6.93 -9.16 -11.11
N ILE A 262 7.01 -8.82 -12.39
CA ILE A 262 8.16 -9.20 -13.25
C ILE A 262 9.44 -8.58 -12.68
N LEU A 263 9.39 -7.30 -12.34
CA LEU A 263 10.57 -6.59 -11.83
C LEU A 263 11.04 -7.14 -10.49
N ARG A 264 10.14 -7.28 -9.52
CA ARG A 264 10.51 -7.69 -8.15
C ARG A 264 10.73 -9.19 -8.02
N GLY A 265 9.95 -9.99 -8.76
CA GLY A 265 9.98 -11.45 -8.65
C GLY A 265 11.06 -12.12 -9.49
N VAL A 266 11.42 -11.54 -10.64
CA VAL A 266 12.29 -12.20 -11.61
C VAL A 266 13.56 -11.42 -11.92
N LEU A 267 13.46 -10.11 -12.07
CA LEU A 267 14.53 -9.31 -12.65
C LEU A 267 15.40 -8.57 -11.62
N LEU A 268 14.88 -8.26 -10.43
CA LEU A 268 15.51 -7.34 -9.49
C LEU A 268 16.93 -7.78 -9.11
N GLU A 269 17.12 -9.03 -8.70
CA GLU A 269 18.44 -9.54 -8.29
C GLU A 269 19.44 -9.46 -9.46
N LYS A 270 19.04 -9.93 -10.65
CA LYS A 270 19.91 -9.92 -11.84
C LYS A 270 20.30 -8.49 -12.25
N ILE A 271 19.37 -7.55 -12.15
CA ILE A 271 19.62 -6.13 -12.50
C ILE A 271 20.52 -5.47 -11.45
N ILE A 272 20.35 -5.81 -10.16
CA ILE A 272 21.23 -5.32 -9.08
C ILE A 272 22.67 -5.85 -9.30
N ASP A 273 22.81 -7.13 -9.60
CA ASP A 273 24.12 -7.74 -9.81
C ASP A 273 24.84 -7.14 -11.02
N PHE A 274 24.10 -6.81 -12.09
CA PHE A 274 24.67 -6.26 -13.31
C PHE A 274 25.01 -4.76 -13.22
N PHE A 275 24.09 -3.94 -12.71
CA PHE A 275 24.26 -2.47 -12.71
C PHE A 275 24.76 -1.92 -11.37
N GLY A 276 24.57 -2.65 -10.27
CA GLY A 276 24.79 -2.22 -8.90
C GLY A 276 23.70 -1.31 -8.34
N GLU A 277 23.50 -1.35 -7.02
CA GLU A 277 22.40 -0.66 -6.33
C GLU A 277 22.37 0.87 -6.58
N LYS A 278 23.55 1.53 -6.59
CA LYS A 278 23.62 3.00 -6.72
C LYS A 278 23.14 3.47 -8.08
N LYS A 279 23.60 2.82 -9.16
CA LYS A 279 23.17 3.16 -10.54
C LYS A 279 21.69 2.85 -10.71
N LEU A 280 21.23 1.75 -10.14
CA LEU A 280 19.85 1.32 -10.23
C LEU A 280 18.90 2.26 -9.47
N LYS A 281 19.27 2.76 -8.28
CA LYS A 281 18.52 3.80 -7.58
C LYS A 281 18.41 5.08 -8.42
N PHE A 282 19.53 5.54 -9.00
CA PHE A 282 19.53 6.72 -9.87
C PHE A 282 18.61 6.53 -11.08
N ALA A 283 18.71 5.41 -11.77
CA ALA A 283 17.84 5.05 -12.89
C ALA A 283 16.36 5.01 -12.49
N GLY A 284 16.07 4.46 -11.30
CA GLY A 284 14.72 4.39 -10.75
C GLY A 284 14.11 5.78 -10.52
N TYR A 285 14.85 6.67 -9.86
CA TYR A 285 14.40 8.07 -9.68
C TYR A 285 14.15 8.75 -11.02
N LEU A 286 15.09 8.64 -11.95
CA LEU A 286 15.01 9.29 -13.25
C LEU A 286 13.83 8.73 -14.08
N SER A 287 13.62 7.42 -14.05
CA SER A 287 12.49 6.78 -14.75
C SER A 287 11.13 7.29 -14.26
N VAL A 288 10.93 7.41 -12.93
CA VAL A 288 9.69 7.96 -12.40
C VAL A 288 9.51 9.41 -12.80
N ILE A 289 10.54 10.25 -12.67
CA ILE A 289 10.49 11.67 -13.01
C ILE A 289 10.13 11.85 -14.48
N ILE A 290 10.82 11.15 -15.39
CA ILE A 290 10.55 11.23 -16.83
C ILE A 290 9.14 10.74 -17.15
N GLY A 291 8.72 9.60 -16.60
CA GLY A 291 7.38 9.05 -16.81
C GLY A 291 6.30 10.02 -16.36
N LEU A 292 6.41 10.58 -15.14
CA LEU A 292 5.43 11.55 -14.62
C LEU A 292 5.41 12.85 -15.43
N LEU A 293 6.56 13.36 -15.89
CA LEU A 293 6.61 14.53 -16.75
C LEU A 293 5.94 14.25 -18.11
N LEU A 294 6.14 13.07 -18.69
CA LEU A 294 5.48 12.68 -19.93
C LEU A 294 3.95 12.54 -19.74
N ALA A 295 3.48 12.08 -18.57
CA ALA A 295 2.06 11.98 -18.25
C ALA A 295 1.32 13.33 -18.42
N VAL A 296 1.99 14.47 -18.20
CA VAL A 296 1.39 15.80 -18.34
C VAL A 296 0.90 16.07 -19.78
N PHE A 297 1.60 15.53 -20.77
CA PHE A 297 1.36 15.82 -22.19
C PHE A 297 0.50 14.77 -22.91
N ILE A 298 0.27 13.62 -22.30
CA ILE A 298 -0.47 12.53 -22.93
C ILE A 298 -1.96 12.78 -22.87
N LYS A 299 -2.62 12.52 -24.00
CA LYS A 299 -4.09 12.62 -24.19
C LYS A 299 -4.71 11.35 -24.77
N LYS A 300 -3.92 10.31 -25.02
CA LYS A 300 -4.41 9.06 -25.64
C LYS A 300 -4.13 7.87 -24.74
N PHE A 301 -5.12 7.05 -24.51
CA PHE A 301 -5.08 5.84 -23.68
C PHE A 301 -3.85 4.95 -23.94
N TRP A 302 -3.59 4.63 -25.21
CA TRP A 302 -2.49 3.72 -25.56
C TRP A 302 -1.10 4.26 -25.26
N LEU A 303 -0.93 5.56 -25.26
CA LEU A 303 0.35 6.20 -24.91
C LEU A 303 0.64 6.14 -23.42
N ASP A 304 -0.41 5.97 -22.58
CA ASP A 304 -0.25 5.88 -21.15
C ASP A 304 0.47 4.59 -20.71
N PHE A 305 0.35 3.50 -21.46
CA PHE A 305 1.17 2.31 -21.22
C PHE A 305 2.67 2.61 -21.37
N GLY A 306 3.03 3.43 -22.34
CA GLY A 306 4.42 3.90 -22.54
C GLY A 306 4.92 4.74 -21.36
N VAL A 307 4.05 5.55 -20.75
CA VAL A 307 4.35 6.34 -19.55
C VAL A 307 4.40 5.47 -18.30
N MET A 308 3.42 4.57 -18.15
CA MET A 308 3.36 3.68 -16.98
C MET A 308 4.52 2.68 -16.92
N THR A 309 5.16 2.37 -18.05
CA THR A 309 6.36 1.52 -18.07
C THR A 309 7.52 2.10 -17.24
N PRO A 310 8.06 3.31 -17.52
CA PRO A 310 9.13 3.89 -16.69
C PRO A 310 8.65 4.23 -15.27
N VAL A 311 7.40 4.64 -15.08
CA VAL A 311 6.83 4.89 -13.75
C VAL A 311 6.80 3.60 -12.92
N SER A 312 6.28 2.51 -13.47
CA SER A 312 6.21 1.21 -12.79
C SER A 312 7.60 0.60 -12.56
N PHE A 313 8.52 0.76 -13.51
CA PHE A 313 9.91 0.36 -13.33
C PHE A 313 10.53 1.07 -12.12
N GLY A 314 10.48 2.39 -12.07
CA GLY A 314 11.07 3.14 -10.97
C GLY A 314 10.42 2.84 -9.62
N PHE A 315 9.08 2.85 -9.52
CA PHE A 315 8.39 2.48 -8.28
C PHE A 315 8.62 1.01 -7.88
N GLY A 316 8.78 0.11 -8.86
CA GLY A 316 9.07 -1.29 -8.63
C GLY A 316 10.42 -1.52 -7.95
N ILE A 317 11.47 -0.87 -8.44
CA ILE A 317 12.85 -1.09 -7.96
C ILE A 317 13.21 -0.22 -6.74
N LEU A 318 12.72 1.02 -6.65
CA LEU A 318 13.12 1.95 -5.58
C LEU A 318 12.70 1.45 -4.19
N ARG A 319 11.49 0.90 -4.04
CA ARG A 319 11.00 0.45 -2.74
C ARG A 319 11.92 -0.56 -2.05
N PRO A 320 12.28 -1.70 -2.66
CA PRO A 320 13.18 -2.67 -2.03
C PRO A 320 14.60 -2.12 -1.83
N LEU A 321 15.12 -1.32 -2.76
CA LEU A 321 16.45 -0.72 -2.64
C LEU A 321 16.53 0.30 -1.49
N LEU A 322 15.49 1.11 -1.28
CA LEU A 322 15.43 2.09 -0.20
C LEU A 322 15.29 1.37 1.16
N LEU A 323 14.34 0.44 1.28
CA LEU A 323 14.16 -0.33 2.51
C LEU A 323 15.40 -1.13 2.87
N GLY A 324 16.03 -1.80 1.90
CA GLY A 324 17.28 -2.54 2.12
C GLY A 324 18.42 -1.63 2.56
N SER A 325 18.53 -0.41 2.00
CA SER A 325 19.56 0.54 2.40
C SER A 325 19.35 1.11 3.80
N ILE A 326 18.08 1.30 4.23
CA ILE A 326 17.74 1.73 5.59
C ILE A 326 18.05 0.60 6.59
N SER A 327 17.62 -0.61 6.28
CA SER A 327 17.83 -1.80 7.12
C SER A 327 19.30 -2.05 7.43
N ARG A 328 20.20 -1.83 6.47
CA ARG A 328 21.65 -2.01 6.66
C ARG A 328 22.33 -0.98 7.58
N GLU A 329 21.66 0.12 7.92
CA GLU A 329 22.23 1.15 8.83
C GLU A 329 21.99 0.87 10.31
N VAL A 330 21.20 -0.13 10.65
CA VAL A 330 20.84 -0.46 12.02
C VAL A 330 21.20 -1.90 12.37
N SER A 331 21.39 -2.16 13.67
CA SER A 331 21.67 -3.50 14.20
C SER A 331 20.45 -4.44 14.07
N GLU A 332 20.66 -5.75 14.16
CA GLU A 332 19.58 -6.75 14.09
C GLU A 332 18.47 -6.50 15.14
N ASN A 333 18.85 -6.04 16.33
CA ASN A 333 17.91 -5.75 17.41
C ASN A 333 17.03 -4.50 17.14
N GLU A 334 17.46 -3.63 16.24
CA GLU A 334 16.77 -2.39 15.88
C GLU A 334 15.94 -2.51 14.59
N GLN A 335 16.03 -3.63 13.87
CA GLN A 335 15.31 -3.86 12.63
C GLN A 335 13.79 -3.65 12.78
N GLY A 336 13.21 -4.15 13.86
CA GLY A 336 11.79 -3.96 14.13
C GLY A 336 11.40 -2.50 14.30
N ALA A 337 12.22 -1.72 15.02
CA ALA A 337 11.95 -0.31 15.28
C ALA A 337 12.05 0.53 14.01
N ILE A 338 13.08 0.31 13.17
CA ILE A 338 13.26 1.07 11.93
C ILE A 338 12.21 0.69 10.87
N MET A 339 11.80 -0.60 10.79
CA MET A 339 10.73 -1.03 9.90
C MET A 339 9.37 -0.48 10.35
N GLY A 340 9.11 -0.42 11.67
CA GLY A 340 7.95 0.26 12.23
C GLY A 340 7.91 1.74 11.88
N LEU A 341 9.05 2.43 11.95
CA LEU A 341 9.18 3.83 11.57
C LEU A 341 8.89 4.04 10.07
N THR A 342 9.46 3.22 9.19
CA THR A 342 9.17 3.31 7.75
C THR A 342 7.70 3.03 7.43
N SER A 343 7.06 2.10 8.15
CA SER A 343 5.62 1.85 8.03
C SER A 343 4.79 3.05 8.47
N SER A 344 5.14 3.69 9.58
CA SER A 344 4.48 4.92 10.05
C SER A 344 4.61 6.07 9.05
N LEU A 345 5.81 6.28 8.48
CA LEU A 345 6.03 7.25 7.41
C LEU A 345 5.17 6.92 6.18
N GLY A 346 5.08 5.65 5.80
CA GLY A 346 4.20 5.18 4.74
C GLY A 346 2.73 5.51 5.01
N SER A 347 2.24 5.26 6.23
CA SER A 347 0.86 5.57 6.60
C SER A 347 0.57 7.07 6.55
N LEU A 348 1.49 7.92 7.00
CA LEU A 348 1.35 9.37 6.86
C LEU A 348 1.22 9.80 5.40
N THR A 349 2.03 9.22 4.50
CA THR A 349 1.89 9.53 3.07
C THR A 349 0.57 9.07 2.48
N GLN A 350 0.00 7.96 2.97
CA GLN A 350 -1.31 7.48 2.56
C GLN A 350 -2.47 8.36 3.05
N ILE A 351 -2.27 9.15 4.10
CA ILE A 351 -3.23 10.16 4.54
C ILE A 351 -3.11 11.42 3.68
N PHE A 352 -1.91 11.97 3.55
CA PHE A 352 -1.70 13.26 2.88
C PHE A 352 -1.68 13.17 1.35
N GLY A 353 -1.21 12.06 0.77
CA GLY A 353 -1.10 11.91 -0.68
C GLY A 353 -2.42 12.08 -1.43
N PRO A 354 -3.51 11.37 -1.04
CA PRO A 354 -4.81 11.54 -1.68
C PRO A 354 -5.39 12.94 -1.51
N LEU A 355 -5.17 13.58 -0.34
CA LEU A 355 -5.61 14.96 -0.10
C LEU A 355 -4.90 15.94 -1.02
N ILE A 356 -3.59 15.81 -1.17
CA ILE A 356 -2.79 16.62 -2.10
C ILE A 356 -3.26 16.37 -3.52
N GLY A 357 -3.39 15.12 -3.94
CA GLY A 357 -3.84 14.77 -5.28
C GLY A 357 -5.24 15.29 -5.60
N GLY A 358 -6.19 15.10 -4.68
CA GLY A 358 -7.56 15.60 -4.80
C GLY A 358 -7.61 17.14 -4.87
N PHE A 359 -6.83 17.83 -4.02
CA PHE A 359 -6.70 19.28 -4.05
C PHE A 359 -6.17 19.78 -5.40
N LEU A 360 -5.12 19.16 -5.91
CA LEU A 360 -4.51 19.56 -7.18
C LEU A 360 -5.47 19.41 -8.37
N ILE A 361 -6.20 18.31 -8.45
CA ILE A 361 -7.19 18.11 -9.52
C ILE A 361 -8.40 19.03 -9.36
N ASN A 362 -8.75 19.40 -8.11
CA ASN A 362 -9.89 20.26 -7.85
C ASN A 362 -9.66 21.71 -8.29
N TYR A 363 -8.46 22.23 -8.04
CA TYR A 363 -8.15 23.65 -8.24
C TYR A 363 -7.25 23.96 -9.44
N PHE A 364 -6.60 22.93 -10.01
CA PHE A 364 -5.70 23.06 -11.16
C PHE A 364 -6.13 22.09 -12.28
N PHE A 365 -5.24 21.83 -13.23
CA PHE A 365 -5.47 20.88 -14.31
C PHE A 365 -5.04 19.45 -13.92
N PRO A 366 -5.55 18.41 -14.59
CA PRO A 366 -5.31 17.02 -14.18
C PRO A 366 -3.84 16.61 -14.12
N GLY A 367 -3.02 17.11 -15.06
CA GLY A 367 -1.58 16.86 -15.10
C GLY A 367 -0.79 17.45 -13.93
N SER A 368 -1.38 18.37 -13.14
CA SER A 368 -0.74 18.96 -11.95
C SER A 368 -0.35 17.91 -10.91
N VAL A 369 -1.09 16.79 -10.83
CA VAL A 369 -0.76 15.65 -9.95
C VAL A 369 0.56 15.01 -10.36
N ALA A 370 0.77 14.81 -11.66
CA ALA A 370 2.01 14.23 -12.18
C ALA A 370 3.20 15.18 -11.92
N ILE A 371 3.00 16.49 -12.08
CA ILE A 371 4.02 17.50 -11.74
C ILE A 371 4.37 17.46 -10.26
N ALA A 372 3.38 17.44 -9.37
CA ALA A 372 3.62 17.41 -7.93
C ALA A 372 4.32 16.11 -7.48
N ALA A 373 3.85 14.95 -7.97
CA ALA A 373 4.49 13.67 -7.70
C ALA A 373 5.94 13.65 -8.24
N GLY A 374 6.18 14.20 -9.44
CA GLY A 374 7.50 14.35 -10.02
C GLY A 374 8.41 15.28 -9.20
N ALA A 375 7.91 16.42 -8.75
CA ALA A 375 8.64 17.35 -7.89
C ALA A 375 9.07 16.71 -6.57
N VAL A 376 8.18 15.95 -5.92
CA VAL A 376 8.50 15.19 -4.72
C VAL A 376 9.57 14.12 -5.01
N MET A 377 9.50 13.47 -6.19
CA MET A 377 10.52 12.50 -6.60
C MET A 377 11.87 13.15 -6.86
N ILE A 378 11.90 14.37 -7.41
CA ILE A 378 13.14 15.17 -7.59
C ILE A 378 13.77 15.46 -6.22
N ILE A 379 12.98 15.80 -5.20
CA ILE A 379 13.51 15.95 -3.82
C ILE A 379 14.20 14.65 -3.37
N GLY A 380 13.58 13.50 -3.58
CA GLY A 380 14.18 12.20 -3.29
C GLY A 380 15.51 11.96 -4.01
N LEU A 381 15.58 12.33 -5.30
CA LEU A 381 16.81 12.24 -6.10
C LEU A 381 17.91 13.17 -5.56
N ILE A 382 17.57 14.40 -5.22
CA ILE A 382 18.53 15.37 -4.63
C ILE A 382 19.10 14.82 -3.32
N LEU A 383 18.25 14.30 -2.43
CA LEU A 383 18.69 13.68 -1.17
C LEU A 383 19.61 12.47 -1.41
N PHE A 384 19.32 11.68 -2.43
CA PHE A 384 20.19 10.58 -2.84
C PHE A 384 21.57 11.04 -3.35
N LEU A 385 21.61 12.11 -4.14
CA LEU A 385 22.87 12.69 -4.61
C LEU A 385 23.71 13.28 -3.45
N ILE A 386 23.04 13.89 -2.47
CA ILE A 386 23.70 14.37 -1.23
C ILE A 386 24.29 13.18 -0.44
N GLU A 387 23.56 12.07 -0.32
CA GLU A 387 24.05 10.84 0.33
C GLU A 387 25.34 10.33 -0.34
N ILE A 388 25.36 10.27 -1.68
CA ILE A 388 26.54 9.81 -2.44
C ILE A 388 27.73 10.74 -2.19
N LYS A 389 27.51 12.06 -2.22
CA LYS A 389 28.58 13.04 -2.01
C LYS A 389 29.16 12.96 -0.60
N SER A 390 28.29 12.84 0.42
CA SER A 390 28.72 12.73 1.81
C SER A 390 29.48 11.44 2.12
N SER A 391 29.20 10.35 1.38
CA SER A 391 29.93 9.08 1.53
C SER A 391 31.30 9.07 0.87
N LYS A 392 31.56 9.95 -0.13
CA LYS A 392 32.87 10.11 -0.78
C LYS A 392 33.87 11.01 -0.01
N VAL A 393 33.36 11.90 0.84
CA VAL A 393 34.19 12.84 1.61
C VAL A 393 34.81 12.17 2.87
N LYS A 394 34.41 10.98 3.22
CA LYS A 394 34.88 10.22 4.42
C LYS A 394 35.95 9.17 4.09
N ILE A 395 36.52 9.18 2.88
CA ILE A 395 37.69 8.40 2.46
C ILE A 395 38.86 9.35 2.26
#